data_ac2daa30bbd465880390673276e799d4
#
_entry.id   ac2daa30bbd465880390673276e799d4
#
_cell.length_a   1.000
_cell.length_b   1.000
_cell.length_c   1.000
_cell.angle_alpha   90.00
_cell.angle_beta   90.00
_cell.angle_gamma   90.00
#
_symmetry.space_group_name_H-M   'P 1'
#
loop_
_entity.id
_entity.type
_entity.pdbx_description
1 polymer ?
#
loop_
_entity_poly.entity_id
_entity_poly.type
_entity_poly.pdbx_seq_one_letter_code
_entity_poly.pdbx_strand_id
1 'polypeptide(L)'
;VMTKGENGEPIQSTGTAFANIGVIVIDDATKKIESNSLFEIKEDTAKDATVAAAAQKIIDRIDKEYGAVFAKSEVVLNGAKAPNGNRDSETNNGDLITDAMVWKILQDKESLTVDADHVVAVTNGGGIRKAINPGDVTKKSINEVLPFGNTVVTIYITGAELLEALEASTYCTPDAIGGFPQVSGINYTISTAVAYDANAETYPASTYYGPKSINRVTINSINGKEFKADDTYAVITNDFCGGGGDTYYAFAAATAKFDTGIPLDEVVMEYITAELKGVIGKQYAEPQGRILMNPFKDVKTSAWYGSYVIDLYNDGIINGTSATTYAPNDTL
;
A
#
# COMPACT_ATOMS: atom_id res chain seq x y z
N VAL A 1 10.55 -21.31 -7.05
CA VAL A 1 9.62 -21.86 -8.04
C VAL A 1 10.39 -22.18 -9.31
N MET A 2 10.15 -23.34 -9.87
CA MET A 2 10.68 -23.72 -11.19
C MET A 2 9.52 -24.01 -12.13
N THR A 3 9.51 -23.37 -13.29
CA THR A 3 8.48 -23.56 -14.31
C THR A 3 9.11 -23.51 -15.71
N LYS A 4 8.29 -23.63 -16.76
CA LYS A 4 8.74 -23.51 -18.15
C LYS A 4 8.00 -22.33 -18.79
N GLY A 5 8.73 -21.60 -19.63
CA GLY A 5 8.16 -20.60 -20.51
C GLY A 5 7.44 -21.24 -21.71
N GLU A 6 6.89 -20.39 -22.58
CA GLU A 6 6.06 -20.81 -23.72
C GLU A 6 6.80 -21.71 -24.71
N ASN A 7 8.11 -21.52 -24.87
CA ASN A 7 8.95 -22.33 -25.75
C ASN A 7 9.65 -23.49 -25.03
N GLY A 8 9.27 -23.79 -23.79
CA GLY A 8 9.85 -24.87 -22.99
C GLY A 8 11.16 -24.50 -22.30
N GLU A 9 11.61 -23.25 -22.40
CA GLU A 9 12.77 -22.71 -21.65
C GLU A 9 12.52 -22.77 -20.14
N PRO A 10 13.55 -23.11 -19.33
CA PRO A 10 13.39 -23.15 -17.89
C PRO A 10 13.33 -21.73 -17.31
N ILE A 11 12.31 -21.50 -16.48
CA ILE A 11 12.20 -20.30 -15.66
C ILE A 11 12.43 -20.71 -14.21
N GLN A 12 13.39 -20.05 -13.55
CA GLN A 12 13.72 -20.30 -12.16
C GLN A 12 13.57 -19.04 -11.32
N SER A 13 12.83 -19.13 -10.23
CA SER A 13 12.76 -18.10 -9.21
C SER A 13 13.21 -18.66 -7.88
N THR A 14 14.18 -18.01 -7.25
CA THR A 14 14.77 -18.42 -5.97
C THR A 14 13.89 -18.07 -4.77
N GLY A 15 12.78 -17.36 -4.98
CA GLY A 15 11.92 -16.85 -3.91
C GLY A 15 12.43 -15.52 -3.36
N THR A 16 12.03 -15.20 -2.12
CA THR A 16 12.39 -13.96 -1.43
C THR A 16 13.32 -14.26 -0.24
N ALA A 17 13.97 -13.21 0.28
CA ALA A 17 14.79 -13.27 1.50
C ALA A 17 15.88 -14.37 1.47
N PHE A 18 16.47 -14.62 0.31
CA PHE A 18 17.48 -15.67 0.11
C PHE A 18 17.03 -17.09 0.50
N ALA A 19 15.74 -17.38 0.42
CA ALA A 19 15.21 -18.71 0.77
C ALA A 19 15.87 -19.85 -0.03
N ASN A 20 16.29 -19.57 -1.27
CA ASN A 20 16.97 -20.56 -2.11
C ASN A 20 18.09 -19.92 -2.93
N ILE A 21 19.04 -20.78 -3.33
CA ILE A 21 20.00 -20.51 -4.41
C ILE A 21 19.58 -21.32 -5.63
N GLY A 22 19.46 -20.68 -6.81
CA GLY A 22 19.22 -21.36 -8.08
C GLY A 22 20.56 -21.88 -8.66
N VAL A 23 20.59 -23.14 -9.05
CA VAL A 23 21.76 -23.78 -9.66
C VAL A 23 21.35 -24.34 -11.03
N ILE A 24 21.95 -23.81 -12.09
CA ILE A 24 21.81 -24.32 -13.45
C ILE A 24 23.16 -24.83 -13.91
N VAL A 25 23.21 -26.09 -14.31
CA VAL A 25 24.42 -26.71 -14.89
C VAL A 25 24.21 -26.81 -16.39
N ILE A 26 25.17 -26.30 -17.15
CA ILE A 26 25.14 -26.25 -18.60
C ILE A 26 26.38 -27.00 -19.11
N ASP A 27 26.17 -27.96 -20.02
CA ASP A 27 27.28 -28.60 -20.76
C ASP A 27 27.91 -27.57 -21.70
N ASP A 28 29.20 -27.34 -21.57
CA ASP A 28 29.86 -26.28 -22.34
C ASP A 28 30.03 -26.60 -23.81
N ALA A 29 30.12 -27.87 -24.17
CA ALA A 29 30.27 -28.29 -25.57
C ALA A 29 28.95 -28.26 -26.33
N THR A 30 27.89 -28.75 -25.72
CA THR A 30 26.56 -28.86 -26.34
C THR A 30 25.64 -27.68 -26.07
N LYS A 31 26.00 -26.81 -25.10
CA LYS A 31 25.18 -25.69 -24.57
C LYS A 31 23.79 -26.14 -24.07
N LYS A 32 23.66 -27.41 -23.71
CA LYS A 32 22.42 -27.96 -23.14
C LYS A 32 22.42 -27.84 -21.61
N ILE A 33 21.24 -27.59 -21.06
CA ILE A 33 21.04 -27.62 -19.63
C ILE A 33 21.03 -29.07 -19.14
N GLU A 34 22.00 -29.45 -18.32
CA GLU A 34 22.10 -30.77 -17.69
C GLU A 34 21.21 -30.87 -16.46
N SER A 35 21.20 -29.81 -15.66
CA SER A 35 20.34 -29.75 -14.48
C SER A 35 19.88 -28.32 -14.17
N ASN A 36 18.72 -28.23 -13.54
CA ASN A 36 18.14 -26.99 -13.03
C ASN A 36 17.50 -27.30 -11.67
N SER A 37 18.06 -26.76 -10.59
CA SER A 37 17.67 -27.09 -9.22
C SER A 37 17.66 -25.86 -8.30
N LEU A 38 16.90 -25.95 -7.21
CA LEU A 38 16.93 -25.01 -6.12
C LEU A 38 17.61 -25.65 -4.90
N PHE A 39 18.57 -24.94 -4.33
CA PHE A 39 19.19 -25.30 -3.07
C PHE A 39 18.57 -24.43 -1.97
N GLU A 40 17.83 -25.05 -1.06
CA GLU A 40 17.17 -24.36 0.05
C GLU A 40 18.22 -23.87 1.08
N ILE A 41 18.15 -22.61 1.46
CA ILE A 41 18.97 -22.03 2.52
C ILE A 41 18.21 -22.18 3.83
N LYS A 42 18.78 -22.94 4.76
CA LYS A 42 18.26 -23.19 6.10
C LYS A 42 19.09 -22.46 7.15
N GLU A 43 18.57 -22.39 8.36
CA GLU A 43 19.25 -21.73 9.47
C GLU A 43 20.62 -22.38 9.76
N ASP A 44 20.71 -23.70 9.61
CA ASP A 44 21.92 -24.51 9.80
C ASP A 44 22.81 -24.62 8.54
N THR A 45 22.44 -23.95 7.42
CA THR A 45 23.29 -23.93 6.22
C THR A 45 24.69 -23.36 6.56
N ALA A 46 25.72 -24.11 6.16
CA ALA A 46 27.09 -23.73 6.41
C ALA A 46 27.40 -22.33 5.84
N LYS A 47 28.06 -21.51 6.67
CA LYS A 47 28.42 -20.12 6.33
C LYS A 47 29.96 -20.04 6.16
N ASP A 48 30.37 -19.31 5.12
CA ASP A 48 31.79 -18.91 5.03
C ASP A 48 32.13 -17.95 6.19
N ALA A 49 33.13 -18.29 6.97
CA ALA A 49 33.48 -17.56 8.19
C ALA A 49 33.93 -16.11 7.91
N THR A 50 34.62 -15.89 6.77
CA THR A 50 35.08 -14.55 6.39
C THR A 50 33.92 -13.65 5.98
N VAL A 51 33.02 -14.17 5.18
CA VAL A 51 31.80 -13.46 4.75
C VAL A 51 30.88 -13.19 5.94
N ALA A 52 30.69 -14.18 6.82
CA ALA A 52 29.89 -14.04 8.03
C ALA A 52 30.44 -12.94 8.97
N ALA A 53 31.76 -12.90 9.17
CA ALA A 53 32.41 -11.88 9.99
C ALA A 53 32.30 -10.47 9.36
N ALA A 54 32.37 -10.36 8.03
CA ALA A 54 32.17 -9.10 7.34
C ALA A 54 30.71 -8.61 7.45
N ALA A 55 29.74 -9.52 7.26
CA ALA A 55 28.32 -9.24 7.43
C ALA A 55 28.01 -8.80 8.87
N GLN A 56 28.57 -9.48 9.88
CA GLN A 56 28.34 -9.13 11.28
C GLN A 56 28.81 -7.71 11.60
N LYS A 57 29.96 -7.27 11.08
CA LYS A 57 30.42 -5.88 11.26
C LYS A 57 29.43 -4.84 10.70
N ILE A 58 28.77 -5.16 9.59
CA ILE A 58 27.75 -4.29 9.01
C ILE A 58 26.51 -4.27 9.91
N ILE A 59 26.06 -5.44 10.38
CA ILE A 59 24.94 -5.58 11.31
C ILE A 59 25.20 -4.77 12.59
N ASP A 60 26.35 -4.95 13.22
CA ASP A 60 26.73 -4.25 14.45
C ASP A 60 26.73 -2.72 14.26
N ARG A 61 27.18 -2.24 13.08
CA ARG A 61 27.14 -0.82 12.75
C ARG A 61 25.70 -0.31 12.59
N ILE A 62 24.86 -1.07 11.88
CA ILE A 62 23.45 -0.73 11.71
C ILE A 62 22.74 -0.71 13.07
N ASP A 63 22.94 -1.73 13.91
CA ASP A 63 22.32 -1.80 15.22
C ASP A 63 22.78 -0.65 16.14
N LYS A 64 24.02 -0.24 16.06
CA LYS A 64 24.53 0.92 16.79
C LYS A 64 23.94 2.24 16.30
N GLU A 65 23.78 2.40 14.99
CA GLU A 65 23.32 3.64 14.35
C GLU A 65 21.81 3.78 14.38
N TYR A 66 21.09 2.68 14.17
CA TYR A 66 19.62 2.65 13.98
C TYR A 66 18.86 1.96 15.13
N GLY A 67 19.58 1.34 16.08
CA GLY A 67 18.96 0.60 17.17
C GLY A 67 18.49 1.45 18.36
N ALA A 68 18.77 2.76 18.35
CA ALA A 68 18.32 3.64 19.42
C ALA A 68 16.79 3.72 19.46
N VAL A 69 16.21 3.49 20.65
CA VAL A 69 14.78 3.61 20.89
C VAL A 69 14.42 5.10 20.92
N PHE A 70 13.46 5.51 20.11
CA PHE A 70 12.96 6.89 20.08
C PHE A 70 11.47 7.00 20.44
N ALA A 71 10.74 5.88 20.40
CA ALA A 71 9.31 5.83 20.68
C ALA A 71 8.90 4.46 21.23
N LYS A 72 7.62 4.35 21.58
CA LYS A 72 6.96 3.07 21.95
C LYS A 72 5.68 2.88 21.17
N SER A 73 5.32 1.64 20.88
CA SER A 73 4.00 1.27 20.41
C SER A 73 3.23 0.54 21.50
N GLU A 74 1.98 0.94 21.75
CA GLU A 74 1.04 0.23 22.63
C GLU A 74 0.19 -0.78 21.85
N VAL A 75 0.25 -0.75 20.52
CA VAL A 75 -0.61 -1.52 19.61
C VAL A 75 0.21 -2.26 18.57
N VAL A 76 -0.38 -3.27 17.96
CA VAL A 76 0.19 -3.89 16.75
C VAL A 76 -0.18 -3.05 15.54
N LEU A 77 0.81 -2.59 14.77
CA LEU A 77 0.57 -2.05 13.44
C LEU A 77 0.71 -3.16 12.40
N ASN A 78 -0.34 -3.37 11.63
CA ASN A 78 -0.41 -4.48 10.68
C ASN A 78 0.53 -4.28 9.49
N GLY A 79 1.47 -5.17 9.31
CA GLY A 79 2.41 -5.19 8.17
C GLY A 79 2.21 -6.38 7.23
N ALA A 80 1.11 -7.13 7.39
CA ALA A 80 0.80 -8.24 6.50
C ALA A 80 0.62 -7.76 5.05
N LYS A 81 0.92 -8.63 4.09
CA LYS A 81 0.68 -8.33 2.67
C LYS A 81 -0.80 -8.53 2.32
N ALA A 82 -1.31 -9.73 2.59
CA ALA A 82 -2.66 -10.25 2.36
C ALA A 82 -2.78 -11.63 3.04
N PRO A 83 -3.98 -12.15 3.36
CA PRO A 83 -5.25 -11.40 3.36
C PRO A 83 -5.33 -10.40 4.54
N ASN A 84 -6.22 -9.45 4.44
CA ASN A 84 -6.45 -8.40 5.44
C ASN A 84 -5.16 -7.63 5.76
N GLY A 85 -4.45 -7.24 4.74
CA GLY A 85 -3.17 -6.57 4.84
C GLY A 85 -3.04 -5.37 3.90
N ASN A 86 -1.86 -4.80 3.84
CA ASN A 86 -1.60 -3.56 3.11
C ASN A 86 -1.92 -3.61 1.61
N ARG A 87 -2.13 -4.81 1.02
CA ARG A 87 -2.33 -4.98 -0.43
C ARG A 87 -3.76 -5.32 -0.84
N ASP A 88 -4.66 -5.48 0.11
CA ASP A 88 -6.05 -5.85 -0.13
C ASP A 88 -7.05 -5.18 0.83
N SER A 89 -6.56 -4.49 1.86
CA SER A 89 -7.38 -3.87 2.90
C SER A 89 -6.72 -2.62 3.48
N GLU A 90 -7.52 -1.78 4.13
CA GLU A 90 -7.00 -0.74 5.01
C GLU A 90 -6.23 -1.35 6.18
N THR A 91 -5.15 -0.72 6.57
CA THR A 91 -4.39 -1.12 7.76
C THR A 91 -4.06 0.08 8.63
N ASN A 92 -4.06 -0.12 9.92
CA ASN A 92 -3.67 0.90 10.89
C ASN A 92 -2.21 1.38 10.71
N ASN A 93 -1.35 0.56 10.10
CA ASN A 93 0.00 0.96 9.71
C ASN A 93 -0.02 1.91 8.50
N GLY A 94 -0.89 1.63 7.53
CA GLY A 94 -1.15 2.52 6.40
C GLY A 94 -1.72 3.86 6.85
N ASP A 95 -2.64 3.84 7.82
CA ASP A 95 -3.23 5.05 8.41
C ASP A 95 -2.17 5.91 9.08
N LEU A 96 -1.32 5.32 9.95
CA LEU A 96 -0.22 6.04 10.60
C LEU A 96 0.71 6.72 9.59
N ILE A 97 1.10 5.98 8.54
CA ILE A 97 2.02 6.48 7.51
C ILE A 97 1.40 7.64 6.74
N THR A 98 0.15 7.49 6.29
CA THR A 98 -0.52 8.51 5.49
C THR A 98 -0.90 9.73 6.33
N ASP A 99 -1.23 9.56 7.61
CA ASP A 99 -1.43 10.69 8.54
C ASP A 99 -0.14 11.47 8.76
N ALA A 100 1.00 10.77 8.89
CA ALA A 100 2.30 11.41 8.99
C ALA A 100 2.64 12.25 7.74
N MET A 101 2.28 11.74 6.54
CA MET A 101 2.49 12.47 5.29
C MET A 101 1.68 13.76 5.22
N VAL A 102 0.38 13.70 5.54
CA VAL A 102 -0.50 14.89 5.59
C VAL A 102 -0.01 15.87 6.66
N TRP A 103 0.27 15.37 7.86
CA TRP A 103 0.78 16.19 8.97
C TRP A 103 2.03 16.95 8.57
N LYS A 104 3.00 16.30 7.92
CA LYS A 104 4.25 16.93 7.52
C LYS A 104 4.04 18.09 6.57
N ILE A 105 3.23 17.91 5.56
CA ILE A 105 2.97 18.95 4.54
C ILE A 105 2.16 20.11 5.13
N LEU A 106 1.23 19.82 6.04
CA LEU A 106 0.43 20.87 6.70
C LEU A 106 1.24 21.72 7.69
N GLN A 107 2.49 21.36 8.06
CA GLN A 107 3.38 22.25 8.82
C GLN A 107 3.75 23.51 8.03
N ASP A 108 3.75 23.44 6.69
CA ASP A 108 3.99 24.56 5.78
C ASP A 108 2.81 24.75 4.80
N LYS A 109 1.60 24.84 5.37
CA LYS A 109 0.36 24.96 4.60
C LYS A 109 0.31 26.21 3.70
N GLU A 110 1.10 27.26 4.02
CA GLU A 110 1.14 28.48 3.24
C GLU A 110 1.83 28.30 1.88
N SER A 111 2.61 27.24 1.72
CA SER A 111 3.22 26.87 0.43
C SER A 111 2.24 26.14 -0.51
N LEU A 112 1.07 25.71 -0.01
CA LEU A 112 0.08 25.00 -0.78
C LEU A 112 -0.76 25.94 -1.65
N THR A 113 -1.17 25.45 -2.82
CA THR A 113 -2.06 26.18 -3.74
C THR A 113 -3.54 25.86 -3.54
N VAL A 114 -3.85 25.01 -2.57
CA VAL A 114 -5.21 24.61 -2.18
C VAL A 114 -5.39 24.75 -0.68
N ASP A 115 -6.63 24.83 -0.23
CA ASP A 115 -6.95 24.85 1.20
C ASP A 115 -6.63 23.51 1.87
N ALA A 116 -6.40 23.55 3.20
CA ALA A 116 -6.00 22.36 3.96
C ALA A 116 -7.02 21.21 3.90
N ASP A 117 -8.29 21.49 3.65
CA ASP A 117 -9.34 20.50 3.47
C ASP A 117 -9.33 19.78 2.10
N HIS A 118 -8.49 20.25 1.18
CA HIS A 118 -8.19 19.61 -0.11
C HIS A 118 -6.84 18.87 -0.09
N VAL A 119 -6.21 18.73 1.08
CA VAL A 119 -4.96 17.97 1.23
C VAL A 119 -5.27 16.55 1.66
N VAL A 120 -4.81 15.59 0.89
CA VAL A 120 -5.00 14.16 1.13
C VAL A 120 -3.70 13.39 0.94
N ALA A 121 -3.59 12.20 1.48
CA ALA A 121 -2.46 11.32 1.20
C ALA A 121 -2.90 10.00 0.59
N VAL A 122 -2.06 9.48 -0.31
CA VAL A 122 -2.19 8.15 -0.91
C VAL A 122 -0.80 7.52 -0.98
N THR A 123 -0.62 6.33 -0.42
CA THR A 123 0.60 5.54 -0.61
C THR A 123 0.27 4.11 -0.99
N ASN A 124 1.13 3.44 -1.74
CA ASN A 124 0.93 2.06 -2.16
C ASN A 124 1.22 1.08 -1.03
N GLY A 125 0.33 0.13 -0.78
CA GLY A 125 0.49 -0.91 0.23
C GLY A 125 1.70 -1.80 0.00
N GLY A 126 2.17 -1.90 -1.25
CA GLY A 126 3.42 -2.56 -1.61
C GLY A 126 4.66 -1.93 -0.99
N GLY A 127 4.62 -0.65 -0.65
CA GLY A 127 5.67 0.09 0.05
C GLY A 127 5.83 -0.30 1.52
N ILE A 128 4.77 -0.80 2.16
CA ILE A 128 4.73 -1.17 3.59
C ILE A 128 5.12 -2.64 3.75
N ARG A 129 6.25 -2.91 4.41
CA ARG A 129 6.90 -4.22 4.32
C ARG A 129 6.90 -5.05 5.60
N LYS A 130 6.65 -4.44 6.76
CA LYS A 130 6.73 -5.11 8.06
C LYS A 130 5.72 -4.54 9.06
N ALA A 131 5.34 -5.36 10.02
CA ALA A 131 4.54 -4.95 11.18
C ALA A 131 5.42 -4.25 12.22
N ILE A 132 4.81 -3.41 13.06
CA ILE A 132 5.39 -2.94 14.33
C ILE A 132 4.60 -3.60 15.46
N ASN A 133 5.29 -4.31 16.34
CA ASN A 133 4.69 -4.92 17.52
C ASN A 133 4.70 -3.94 18.70
N PRO A 134 3.85 -4.15 19.73
CA PRO A 134 3.93 -3.40 20.98
C PRO A 134 5.32 -3.49 21.61
N GLY A 135 5.80 -2.37 22.14
CA GLY A 135 7.12 -2.27 22.76
C GLY A 135 7.94 -1.12 22.19
N ASP A 136 9.26 -1.25 22.27
CA ASP A 136 10.20 -0.23 21.83
C ASP A 136 10.22 -0.11 20.30
N VAL A 137 10.17 1.15 19.82
CA VAL A 137 10.28 1.50 18.40
C VAL A 137 11.61 2.19 18.16
N THR A 138 12.36 1.64 17.21
CA THR A 138 13.68 2.15 16.83
C THR A 138 13.67 2.68 15.38
N LYS A 139 14.69 3.44 15.02
CA LYS A 139 14.90 3.86 13.63
C LYS A 139 14.94 2.66 12.67
N LYS A 140 15.57 1.57 13.09
CA LYS A 140 15.61 0.29 12.37
C LYS A 140 14.20 -0.26 12.12
N SER A 141 13.33 -0.24 13.14
CA SER A 141 11.95 -0.71 13.00
C SER A 141 11.20 0.03 11.89
N ILE A 142 11.33 1.36 11.83
CA ILE A 142 10.67 2.16 10.78
C ILE A 142 11.28 1.90 9.40
N ASN A 143 12.62 1.79 9.30
CA ASN A 143 13.28 1.44 8.03
C ASN A 143 12.89 0.03 7.53
N GLU A 144 12.61 -0.93 8.42
CA GLU A 144 12.11 -2.25 8.03
C GLU A 144 10.67 -2.19 7.51
N VAL A 145 9.86 -1.23 7.98
CA VAL A 145 8.51 -0.95 7.46
C VAL A 145 8.60 -0.27 6.09
N LEU A 146 9.47 0.73 5.93
CA LEU A 146 9.62 1.57 4.74
C LEU A 146 11.05 1.50 4.18
N PRO A 147 11.47 0.35 3.58
CA PRO A 147 12.88 0.11 3.28
C PRO A 147 13.38 0.71 1.96
N PHE A 148 12.53 1.42 1.20
CA PHE A 148 12.86 1.84 -0.17
C PHE A 148 13.55 3.20 -0.24
N GLY A 149 13.55 3.98 0.85
CA GLY A 149 14.11 5.34 0.86
C GLY A 149 13.34 6.33 -0.02
N ASN A 150 12.06 6.04 -0.28
CA ASN A 150 11.18 6.93 -1.04
C ASN A 150 11.06 8.29 -0.34
N THR A 151 11.02 9.37 -1.11
CA THR A 151 10.76 10.73 -0.63
C THR A 151 9.27 11.06 -0.66
N VAL A 152 8.86 12.04 0.16
CA VAL A 152 7.49 12.56 0.15
C VAL A 152 7.33 13.60 -0.95
N VAL A 153 6.31 13.42 -1.79
CA VAL A 153 6.01 14.27 -2.95
C VAL A 153 4.58 14.81 -2.81
N THR A 154 4.39 16.08 -3.12
CA THR A 154 3.07 16.70 -3.30
C THR A 154 2.78 16.83 -4.79
N ILE A 155 1.63 16.34 -5.22
CA ILE A 155 1.12 16.51 -6.59
C ILE A 155 -0.24 17.19 -6.55
N TYR A 156 -0.53 17.99 -7.57
CA TYR A 156 -1.83 18.67 -7.72
C TYR A 156 -2.57 18.05 -8.88
N ILE A 157 -3.73 17.46 -8.59
CA ILE A 157 -4.58 16.77 -9.57
C ILE A 157 -6.05 17.11 -9.32
N THR A 158 -6.86 16.90 -10.34
CA THR A 158 -8.32 17.02 -10.22
C THR A 158 -8.91 15.84 -9.42
N GLY A 159 -10.09 16.02 -8.86
CA GLY A 159 -10.81 14.92 -8.23
C GLY A 159 -11.10 13.75 -9.19
N ALA A 160 -11.35 14.05 -10.47
CA ALA A 160 -11.50 13.02 -11.49
C ALA A 160 -10.22 12.15 -11.64
N GLU A 161 -9.04 12.77 -11.67
CA GLU A 161 -7.75 12.06 -11.73
C GLU A 161 -7.46 11.28 -10.42
N LEU A 162 -7.87 11.82 -9.27
CA LEU A 162 -7.78 11.10 -7.99
C LEU A 162 -8.67 9.85 -8.01
N LEU A 163 -9.91 9.96 -8.47
CA LEU A 163 -10.82 8.83 -8.62
C LEU A 163 -10.25 7.79 -9.61
N GLU A 164 -9.70 8.23 -10.74
CA GLU A 164 -9.04 7.35 -11.71
C GLU A 164 -7.87 6.57 -11.08
N ALA A 165 -7.05 7.22 -10.25
CA ALA A 165 -5.96 6.54 -9.53
C ALA A 165 -6.46 5.49 -8.53
N LEU A 166 -7.54 5.79 -7.79
CA LEU A 166 -8.16 4.84 -6.86
C LEU A 166 -8.81 3.66 -7.59
N GLU A 167 -9.49 3.89 -8.72
CA GLU A 167 -10.04 2.85 -9.58
C GLU A 167 -8.94 1.91 -10.09
N ALA A 168 -7.85 2.47 -10.60
CA ALA A 168 -6.71 1.71 -11.11
C ALA A 168 -6.01 0.89 -10.00
N SER A 169 -5.88 1.43 -8.80
CA SER A 169 -5.16 0.79 -7.70
C SER A 169 -5.99 -0.25 -6.93
N THR A 170 -7.30 -0.31 -7.18
CA THR A 170 -8.21 -1.28 -6.55
C THR A 170 -8.89 -2.23 -7.55
N TYR A 171 -8.43 -2.25 -8.81
CA TYR A 171 -9.12 -2.94 -9.89
C TYR A 171 -9.33 -4.43 -9.65
N CYS A 172 -8.41 -5.10 -8.99
CA CYS A 172 -8.48 -6.54 -8.72
C CYS A 172 -9.01 -6.88 -7.31
N THR A 173 -9.36 -5.89 -6.49
CA THR A 173 -9.92 -6.14 -5.14
C THR A 173 -11.12 -7.09 -5.22
N PRO A 174 -11.20 -8.16 -4.38
CA PRO A 174 -10.41 -8.40 -3.17
C PRO A 174 -9.04 -9.05 -3.36
N ASP A 175 -8.60 -9.34 -4.57
CA ASP A 175 -7.28 -9.89 -4.80
C ASP A 175 -6.20 -8.84 -4.49
N ALA A 176 -5.10 -9.30 -3.91
CA ALA A 176 -4.03 -8.43 -3.44
C ALA A 176 -3.18 -7.85 -4.59
N ILE A 177 -2.91 -6.55 -4.52
CA ILE A 177 -2.02 -5.86 -5.46
C ILE A 177 -1.06 -4.91 -4.72
N GLY A 178 0.17 -4.78 -5.22
CA GLY A 178 1.15 -3.85 -4.64
C GLY A 178 0.68 -2.39 -4.64
N GLY A 179 -0.08 -2.00 -5.64
CA GLY A 179 -0.66 -0.67 -5.79
C GLY A 179 -1.83 -0.36 -4.86
N PHE A 180 -2.39 -1.34 -4.12
CA PHE A 180 -3.54 -1.08 -3.24
C PHE A 180 -3.29 0.13 -2.35
N PRO A 181 -4.20 1.13 -2.32
CA PRO A 181 -3.94 2.41 -1.66
C PRO A 181 -4.15 2.33 -0.16
N GLN A 182 -3.25 2.93 0.60
CA GLN A 182 -3.47 3.35 1.97
C GLN A 182 -3.64 4.87 1.93
N VAL A 183 -4.60 5.42 2.68
CA VAL A 183 -5.02 6.82 2.47
C VAL A 183 -5.19 7.60 3.79
N SER A 184 -5.05 8.94 3.68
CA SER A 184 -5.49 9.88 4.72
C SER A 184 -6.27 11.03 4.07
N GLY A 185 -7.33 11.47 4.74
CA GLY A 185 -8.23 12.51 4.25
C GLY A 185 -9.22 12.05 3.18
N ILE A 186 -9.20 10.79 2.77
CA ILE A 186 -10.11 10.19 1.80
C ILE A 186 -10.92 9.10 2.50
N ASN A 187 -12.26 9.15 2.37
CA ASN A 187 -13.12 8.03 2.71
C ASN A 187 -13.79 7.53 1.43
N TYR A 188 -13.66 6.25 1.12
CA TYR A 188 -14.19 5.69 -0.12
C TYR A 188 -14.63 4.23 0.03
N THR A 189 -15.52 3.82 -0.86
CA THR A 189 -16.08 2.47 -0.93
C THR A 189 -15.64 1.78 -2.21
N ILE A 190 -15.21 0.54 -2.13
CA ILE A 190 -14.90 -0.34 -3.25
C ILE A 190 -16.06 -1.32 -3.44
N SER A 191 -16.72 -1.28 -4.59
CA SER A 191 -17.83 -2.18 -4.94
C SER A 191 -17.28 -3.48 -5.53
N THR A 192 -16.94 -4.45 -4.68
CA THR A 192 -16.35 -5.72 -5.13
C THR A 192 -17.33 -6.63 -5.86
N ALA A 193 -18.66 -6.33 -5.79
CA ALA A 193 -19.69 -7.03 -6.56
C ALA A 193 -19.71 -6.64 -8.04
N VAL A 194 -19.10 -5.49 -8.42
CA VAL A 194 -18.97 -5.08 -9.82
C VAL A 194 -17.85 -5.86 -10.46
N ALA A 195 -18.14 -6.60 -11.52
CA ALA A 195 -17.14 -7.37 -12.25
C ALA A 195 -16.12 -6.45 -12.92
N TYR A 196 -14.86 -6.88 -12.89
CA TYR A 196 -13.80 -6.25 -13.65
C TYR A 196 -13.93 -6.55 -15.14
N ASP A 197 -13.93 -5.51 -15.98
CA ASP A 197 -13.91 -5.66 -17.43
C ASP A 197 -12.47 -5.56 -17.95
N ALA A 198 -11.91 -6.72 -18.33
CA ALA A 198 -10.56 -6.80 -18.89
C ALA A 198 -10.39 -6.08 -20.23
N ASN A 199 -11.49 -5.73 -20.91
CA ASN A 199 -11.47 -4.98 -22.16
C ASN A 199 -11.67 -3.46 -21.98
N ALA A 200 -11.76 -2.99 -20.74
CA ALA A 200 -11.83 -1.57 -20.46
C ALA A 200 -10.59 -0.83 -20.97
N GLU A 201 -10.71 0.50 -21.13
CA GLU A 201 -9.59 1.34 -21.58
C GLU A 201 -8.41 1.19 -20.61
N THR A 202 -7.21 0.96 -21.18
CA THR A 202 -5.96 0.80 -20.42
C THR A 202 -5.05 2.00 -20.59
N TYR A 203 -4.11 2.17 -19.67
CA TYR A 203 -3.11 3.23 -19.74
C TYR A 203 -2.12 2.95 -20.87
N PRO A 204 -1.92 3.90 -21.82
CA PRO A 204 -0.95 3.74 -22.90
C PRO A 204 0.48 3.85 -22.34
N ALA A 205 1.39 3.09 -22.90
CA ALA A 205 2.83 3.11 -22.58
C ALA A 205 3.18 2.89 -21.09
N SER A 206 2.26 2.33 -20.30
CA SER A 206 2.47 1.92 -18.92
C SER A 206 2.81 0.44 -18.83
N THR A 207 3.56 0.03 -17.80
CA THR A 207 3.72 -1.39 -17.43
C THR A 207 2.48 -1.94 -16.72
N TYR A 208 1.54 -1.08 -16.35
CA TYR A 208 0.25 -1.43 -15.79
C TYR A 208 -0.74 -1.71 -16.93
N TYR A 209 -1.32 -2.88 -16.93
CA TYR A 209 -2.24 -3.36 -17.96
C TYR A 209 -3.69 -3.44 -17.50
N GLY A 210 -4.00 -2.89 -16.33
CA GLY A 210 -5.37 -2.82 -15.82
C GLY A 210 -6.19 -1.72 -16.50
N PRO A 211 -7.50 -1.67 -16.25
CA PRO A 211 -8.37 -0.66 -16.82
C PRO A 211 -8.07 0.73 -16.26
N LYS A 212 -8.42 1.73 -17.04
CA LYS A 212 -8.31 3.14 -16.67
C LYS A 212 -9.39 3.57 -15.68
N SER A 213 -10.59 3.04 -15.86
CA SER A 213 -11.70 3.19 -14.92
C SER A 213 -12.63 1.97 -15.02
N ILE A 214 -13.12 1.49 -13.89
CA ILE A 214 -13.98 0.30 -13.78
C ILE A 214 -15.29 0.57 -13.05
N ASN A 215 -15.52 1.80 -12.62
CA ASN A 215 -16.72 2.24 -11.90
C ASN A 215 -17.01 1.39 -10.64
N ARG A 216 -15.96 1.04 -9.90
CA ARG A 216 -16.03 0.28 -8.64
C ARG A 216 -15.82 1.13 -7.41
N VAL A 217 -15.20 2.30 -7.56
CA VAL A 217 -14.88 3.21 -6.46
C VAL A 217 -15.90 4.33 -6.36
N THR A 218 -16.36 4.58 -5.15
CA THR A 218 -17.12 5.77 -4.79
C THR A 218 -16.36 6.51 -3.71
N ILE A 219 -15.87 7.72 -3.99
CA ILE A 219 -15.30 8.59 -2.96
C ILE A 219 -16.49 9.16 -2.17
N ASN A 220 -16.60 8.77 -0.90
CA ASN A 220 -17.70 9.15 -0.01
C ASN A 220 -17.50 10.58 0.52
N SER A 221 -16.26 10.92 0.88
CA SER A 221 -15.88 12.25 1.33
C SER A 221 -14.38 12.52 1.25
N ILE A 222 -14.00 13.79 1.19
CA ILE A 222 -12.65 14.27 1.35
C ILE A 222 -12.61 15.16 2.59
N ASN A 223 -11.83 14.79 3.60
CA ASN A 223 -11.75 15.49 4.89
C ASN A 223 -13.14 15.80 5.49
N GLY A 224 -14.08 14.84 5.37
CA GLY A 224 -15.46 14.96 5.83
C GLY A 224 -16.37 15.86 5.00
N LYS A 225 -15.89 16.40 3.86
CA LYS A 225 -16.67 17.21 2.91
C LYS A 225 -17.07 16.40 1.69
N GLU A 226 -18.07 16.89 0.98
CA GLU A 226 -18.52 16.32 -0.30
C GLU A 226 -17.36 16.33 -1.31
N PHE A 227 -17.14 15.19 -1.95
CA PHE A 227 -16.17 15.05 -3.02
C PHE A 227 -16.65 15.76 -4.30
N LYS A 228 -15.74 16.46 -4.97
CA LYS A 228 -15.99 17.12 -6.25
C LYS A 228 -14.92 16.75 -7.27
N ALA A 229 -15.37 16.21 -8.39
CA ALA A 229 -14.49 15.74 -9.45
C ALA A 229 -13.69 16.88 -10.13
N ASP A 230 -14.26 18.08 -10.16
CA ASP A 230 -13.65 19.25 -10.81
C ASP A 230 -12.75 20.07 -9.87
N ASP A 231 -12.77 19.80 -8.55
CA ASP A 231 -11.90 20.50 -7.60
C ASP A 231 -10.45 19.98 -7.73
N THR A 232 -9.50 20.83 -7.40
CA THR A 232 -8.08 20.45 -7.34
C THR A 232 -7.74 20.00 -5.93
N TYR A 233 -7.04 18.88 -5.83
CA TYR A 233 -6.54 18.32 -4.57
C TYR A 233 -5.02 18.27 -4.57
N ALA A 234 -4.41 18.59 -3.42
CA ALA A 234 -3.02 18.29 -3.16
C ALA A 234 -2.92 16.85 -2.63
N VAL A 235 -2.44 15.94 -3.45
CA VAL A 235 -2.21 14.56 -3.07
C VAL A 235 -0.77 14.38 -2.63
N ILE A 236 -0.60 14.03 -1.37
CA ILE A 236 0.70 13.71 -0.79
C ILE A 236 0.94 12.23 -1.04
N THR A 237 2.05 11.92 -1.68
CA THR A 237 2.40 10.53 -2.02
C THR A 237 3.91 10.31 -1.90
N ASN A 238 4.37 9.10 -2.16
CA ASN A 238 5.80 8.85 -2.30
C ASN A 238 6.26 9.08 -3.76
N ASP A 239 7.56 9.33 -3.96
CA ASP A 239 8.15 9.62 -5.27
C ASP A 239 7.91 8.51 -6.31
N PHE A 240 7.88 7.24 -5.88
CA PHE A 240 7.60 6.09 -6.74
C PHE A 240 6.16 6.16 -7.30
N CYS A 241 5.14 6.36 -6.45
CA CYS A 241 3.75 6.53 -6.89
C CYS A 241 3.57 7.84 -7.67
N GLY A 242 4.17 8.94 -7.21
CA GLY A 242 4.16 10.23 -7.90
C GLY A 242 4.79 10.18 -9.30
N GLY A 243 5.73 9.25 -9.52
CA GLY A 243 6.33 8.93 -10.82
C GLY A 243 5.49 7.98 -11.68
N GLY A 244 4.35 7.48 -11.18
CA GLY A 244 3.48 6.53 -11.88
C GLY A 244 3.80 5.06 -11.61
N GLY A 245 4.56 4.78 -10.56
CA GLY A 245 4.84 3.40 -10.12
C GLY A 245 3.58 2.65 -9.73
N ASP A 246 3.64 1.33 -9.76
CA ASP A 246 2.49 0.44 -9.58
C ASP A 246 1.34 0.83 -10.55
N THR A 247 0.20 1.23 -10.02
CA THR A 247 -1.02 1.56 -10.78
C THR A 247 -1.30 3.07 -10.85
N TYR A 248 -0.38 3.92 -10.42
CA TYR A 248 -0.58 5.37 -10.26
C TYR A 248 -0.23 6.19 -11.50
N TYR A 249 -0.62 5.71 -12.69
CA TYR A 249 -0.38 6.41 -13.94
C TYR A 249 -0.95 7.84 -13.95
N ALA A 250 -2.14 8.04 -13.40
CA ALA A 250 -2.77 9.36 -13.29
C ALA A 250 -1.88 10.35 -12.50
N PHE A 251 -1.16 9.90 -11.48
CA PHE A 251 -0.22 10.74 -10.74
C PHE A 251 1.00 11.14 -11.57
N ALA A 252 1.47 10.25 -12.47
CA ALA A 252 2.56 10.59 -13.39
C ALA A 252 2.19 11.74 -14.32
N ALA A 253 0.93 11.83 -14.73
CA ALA A 253 0.42 12.86 -15.64
C ALA A 253 0.25 14.24 -14.98
N ALA A 254 0.31 14.35 -13.64
CA ALA A 254 0.19 15.62 -12.94
C ALA A 254 1.23 16.64 -13.44
N THR A 255 0.76 17.83 -13.76
CA THR A 255 1.60 18.92 -14.30
C THR A 255 2.35 19.71 -13.22
N ALA A 256 1.83 19.70 -12.00
CA ALA A 256 2.43 20.36 -10.83
C ALA A 256 2.81 19.32 -9.78
N LYS A 257 4.12 19.17 -9.55
CA LYS A 257 4.72 18.24 -8.60
C LYS A 257 5.82 18.93 -7.82
N PHE A 258 5.90 18.63 -6.55
CA PHE A 258 6.96 19.09 -5.67
C PHE A 258 7.47 17.92 -4.84
N ASP A 259 8.73 17.53 -5.05
CA ASP A 259 9.42 16.55 -4.22
C ASP A 259 10.11 17.29 -3.07
N THR A 260 9.78 16.92 -1.85
CA THR A 260 10.36 17.53 -0.65
C THR A 260 11.83 17.14 -0.45
N GLY A 261 12.27 16.04 -1.07
CA GLY A 261 13.56 15.41 -0.79
C GLY A 261 13.68 14.79 0.59
N ILE A 262 12.58 14.77 1.39
CA ILE A 262 12.57 14.20 2.74
C ILE A 262 12.13 12.74 2.65
N PRO A 263 12.93 11.79 3.18
CA PRO A 263 12.57 10.38 3.21
C PRO A 263 11.28 10.13 4.01
N LEU A 264 10.41 9.27 3.48
CA LEU A 264 9.12 8.95 4.08
C LEU A 264 9.26 8.33 5.49
N ASP A 265 10.28 7.51 5.70
CA ASP A 265 10.58 6.93 7.01
C ASP A 265 10.98 8.00 8.04
N GLU A 266 11.70 9.05 7.62
CA GLU A 266 12.02 10.19 8.48
C GLU A 266 10.76 11.00 8.82
N VAL A 267 9.85 11.20 7.88
CA VAL A 267 8.55 11.87 8.11
C VAL A 267 7.73 11.11 9.14
N VAL A 268 7.66 9.79 9.05
CA VAL A 268 6.95 8.94 10.02
C VAL A 268 7.60 9.04 11.41
N MET A 269 8.93 9.00 11.50
CA MET A 269 9.63 9.16 12.78
C MET A 269 9.39 10.53 13.41
N GLU A 270 9.42 11.59 12.59
CA GLU A 270 9.14 12.95 13.04
C GLU A 270 7.70 13.09 13.56
N TYR A 271 6.72 12.54 12.85
CA TYR A 271 5.31 12.52 13.27
C TYR A 271 5.14 11.79 14.61
N ILE A 272 5.70 10.59 14.75
CA ILE A 272 5.63 9.83 15.99
C ILE A 272 6.24 10.63 17.15
N THR A 273 7.35 11.31 16.93
CA THR A 273 8.05 12.05 17.97
C THR A 273 7.35 13.37 18.30
N ALA A 274 7.05 14.18 17.28
CA ALA A 274 6.55 15.54 17.46
C ALA A 274 5.04 15.60 17.72
N GLU A 275 4.24 14.82 16.99
CA GLU A 275 2.78 14.84 17.13
C GLU A 275 2.30 13.83 18.17
N LEU A 276 2.73 12.59 18.07
CA LEU A 276 2.32 11.51 18.98
C LEU A 276 3.12 11.48 20.30
N LYS A 277 4.05 12.41 20.49
CA LYS A 277 4.86 12.54 21.72
C LYS A 277 5.63 11.25 22.09
N GLY A 278 6.04 10.50 21.07
CA GLY A 278 6.82 9.27 21.22
C GLY A 278 5.99 8.03 21.54
N VAL A 279 4.65 8.07 21.43
CA VAL A 279 3.79 6.92 21.74
C VAL A 279 2.79 6.69 20.61
N ILE A 280 2.89 5.55 19.95
CA ILE A 280 1.86 5.04 19.04
C ILE A 280 0.80 4.36 19.89
N GLY A 281 -0.26 5.10 20.19
CA GLY A 281 -1.28 4.70 21.16
C GLY A 281 -2.51 4.06 20.51
N LYS A 282 -3.57 3.93 21.30
CA LYS A 282 -4.81 3.25 20.94
C LYS A 282 -5.58 3.87 19.78
N GLN A 283 -5.28 5.12 19.40
CA GLN A 283 -5.83 5.73 18.18
C GLN A 283 -5.48 4.98 16.90
N TYR A 284 -4.43 4.15 16.93
CA TYR A 284 -4.04 3.26 15.85
C TYR A 284 -4.21 1.77 16.22
N ALA A 285 -5.11 1.43 17.16
CA ALA A 285 -5.37 0.02 17.51
C ALA A 285 -6.03 -0.75 16.37
N GLU A 286 -6.91 -0.07 15.64
CA GLU A 286 -7.67 -0.62 14.50
C GLU A 286 -7.55 0.34 13.30
N PRO A 287 -7.84 -0.13 12.07
CA PRO A 287 -8.05 0.74 10.91
C PRO A 287 -9.11 1.81 11.17
N GLN A 288 -8.99 2.96 10.51
CA GLN A 288 -9.83 4.13 10.76
C GLN A 288 -11.16 4.12 9.98
N GLY A 289 -11.43 3.09 9.18
CA GLY A 289 -12.65 2.97 8.37
C GLY A 289 -12.67 3.92 7.16
N ARG A 290 -11.51 4.18 6.59
CA ARG A 290 -11.35 5.05 5.41
C ARG A 290 -11.64 4.32 4.11
N ILE A 291 -11.46 3.00 4.10
CA ILE A 291 -11.59 2.13 2.93
C ILE A 291 -12.63 1.06 3.22
N LEU A 292 -13.79 1.20 2.61
CA LEU A 292 -14.93 0.32 2.83
C LEU A 292 -15.12 -0.65 1.66
N MET A 293 -15.53 -1.88 1.96
CA MET A 293 -15.87 -2.90 0.96
C MET A 293 -17.38 -3.07 0.85
N ASN A 294 -17.90 -3.02 -0.38
CA ASN A 294 -19.29 -3.35 -0.67
C ASN A 294 -19.37 -4.58 -1.59
N PRO A 295 -19.62 -5.78 -1.03
CA PRO A 295 -19.76 -6.99 -1.83
C PRO A 295 -21.16 -7.15 -2.46
N PHE A 296 -22.12 -6.30 -2.11
CA PHE A 296 -23.54 -6.49 -2.45
C PHE A 296 -23.92 -5.79 -3.76
N LYS A 297 -24.47 -6.54 -4.72
CA LYS A 297 -24.94 -6.03 -6.02
C LYS A 297 -26.17 -5.13 -5.88
N ASP A 298 -26.97 -5.34 -4.84
CA ASP A 298 -28.25 -4.71 -4.57
C ASP A 298 -28.20 -3.60 -3.53
N VAL A 299 -27.01 -3.29 -3.01
CA VAL A 299 -26.76 -2.16 -2.12
C VAL A 299 -25.97 -1.10 -2.88
N LYS A 300 -26.65 -0.01 -3.20
CA LYS A 300 -26.02 1.17 -3.84
C LYS A 300 -25.53 2.12 -2.76
N THR A 301 -24.33 2.66 -2.89
CA THR A 301 -23.76 3.68 -1.98
C THR A 301 -24.67 4.93 -1.90
N SER A 302 -25.34 5.29 -2.99
CA SER A 302 -26.28 6.42 -3.07
C SER A 302 -27.66 6.16 -2.46
N ALA A 303 -27.99 4.92 -2.08
CA ALA A 303 -29.26 4.63 -1.40
C ALA A 303 -29.22 5.14 0.05
N TRP A 304 -30.36 5.58 0.58
CA TRP A 304 -30.43 6.11 1.96
C TRP A 304 -29.93 5.13 3.04
N TYR A 305 -30.03 3.82 2.79
CA TYR A 305 -29.55 2.75 3.67
C TYR A 305 -28.12 2.29 3.32
N GLY A 306 -27.59 2.75 2.17
CA GLY A 306 -26.39 2.17 1.57
C GLY A 306 -25.18 2.27 2.48
N SER A 307 -24.88 3.47 3.00
CA SER A 307 -23.75 3.66 3.92
C SER A 307 -23.90 2.81 5.18
N TYR A 308 -25.09 2.79 5.79
CA TYR A 308 -25.32 2.00 7.03
C TYR A 308 -25.08 0.50 6.83
N VAL A 309 -25.55 -0.05 5.70
CA VAL A 309 -25.34 -1.48 5.38
C VAL A 309 -23.86 -1.76 5.15
N ILE A 310 -23.16 -0.87 4.42
CA ILE A 310 -21.72 -1.03 4.12
C ILE A 310 -20.91 -0.93 5.40
N ASP A 311 -21.16 0.06 6.24
CA ASP A 311 -20.46 0.25 7.52
C ASP A 311 -20.65 -0.97 8.43
N LEU A 312 -21.90 -1.39 8.66
CA LEU A 312 -22.20 -2.55 9.50
C LEU A 312 -21.61 -3.87 8.95
N TYR A 313 -21.52 -4.00 7.63
CA TYR A 313 -20.85 -5.14 7.02
C TYR A 313 -19.34 -5.12 7.27
N ASN A 314 -18.68 -3.98 7.09
CA ASN A 314 -17.24 -3.85 7.34
C ASN A 314 -16.90 -4.02 8.84
N ASP A 315 -17.79 -3.60 9.73
CA ASP A 315 -17.69 -3.86 11.17
C ASP A 315 -17.97 -5.32 11.56
N GLY A 316 -18.36 -6.18 10.61
CA GLY A 316 -18.67 -7.58 10.86
C GLY A 316 -19.98 -7.81 11.65
N ILE A 317 -20.84 -6.78 11.75
CA ILE A 317 -22.09 -6.82 12.50
C ILE A 317 -23.20 -7.52 11.70
N ILE A 318 -23.24 -7.29 10.39
CA ILE A 318 -24.23 -7.91 9.49
C ILE A 318 -23.55 -8.70 8.38
N ASN A 319 -24.32 -9.63 7.80
CA ASN A 319 -23.97 -10.34 6.59
C ASN A 319 -25.09 -10.20 5.57
N GLY A 320 -24.79 -10.50 4.29
CA GLY A 320 -25.83 -10.61 3.26
C GLY A 320 -26.66 -11.88 3.39
N THR A 321 -27.75 -11.93 2.64
CA THR A 321 -28.52 -13.16 2.39
C THR A 321 -27.74 -14.16 1.52
N SER A 322 -26.73 -13.66 0.81
CA SER A 322 -25.69 -14.41 0.13
C SER A 322 -24.37 -13.63 0.15
N ALA A 323 -23.30 -14.20 -0.39
CA ALA A 323 -22.02 -13.51 -0.51
C ALA A 323 -22.07 -12.19 -1.31
N THR A 324 -23.06 -12.02 -2.18
CA THR A 324 -23.19 -10.84 -3.07
C THR A 324 -24.57 -10.20 -3.08
N THR A 325 -25.44 -10.53 -2.13
CA THR A 325 -26.81 -10.04 -2.03
C THR A 325 -27.15 -9.73 -0.58
N TYR A 326 -27.66 -8.56 -0.31
CA TYR A 326 -28.15 -8.13 1.00
C TYR A 326 -29.68 -8.31 1.13
N ALA A 327 -30.38 -8.05 0.04
CA ALA A 327 -31.85 -8.06 -0.08
C ALA A 327 -32.54 -6.96 0.76
N PRO A 328 -32.21 -5.67 0.57
CA PRO A 328 -32.66 -4.57 1.43
C PRO A 328 -34.19 -4.30 1.35
N ASN A 329 -34.87 -4.87 0.38
CA ASN A 329 -36.31 -4.69 0.18
C ASN A 329 -37.15 -5.93 0.54
N ASP A 330 -36.49 -7.01 1.01
CA ASP A 330 -37.23 -8.20 1.42
C ASP A 330 -37.88 -7.97 2.80
N THR A 331 -39.05 -8.53 2.97
CA THR A 331 -39.73 -8.54 4.28
C THR A 331 -39.06 -9.55 5.19
N LEU A 332 -38.82 -9.15 6.43
CA LEU A 332 -38.37 -10.03 7.51
C LEU A 332 -39.40 -11.12 7.82
#